data_a9e31a452527ad4577ff85c73f998f98
#
_entry.id   a9e31a452527ad4577ff85c73f998f98
#
_cell.length_a   1.000
_cell.length_b   1.000
_cell.length_c   1.000
_cell.angle_alpha   90.00
_cell.angle_beta   90.00
_cell.angle_gamma   90.00
#
_symmetry.space_group_name_H-M   'P 1'
#
loop_
_entity.id
_entity.type
_entity.pdbx_description
1 polymer ?
#
loop_
_entity_poly.entity_id
_entity_poly.type
_entity_poly.pdbx_seq_one_letter_code
_entity_poly.pdbx_strand_id
1 'polypeptide(L)'
;MKASISLVIAALAAGVVADLHYQGICVDTNGGVDAYNKAATEKACAAYKNRNTGSKQWDTCPDCTVKSDKDILFYCDSAAQHIGGDELHYYCTQNGAGDSVAW
;
A
#
# COMPACT_ATOMS: atom_id res chain seq x y z
N MET A 1 -3.67 -2.61 27.15
CA MET A 1 -3.21 -2.39 26.52
C MET A 1 -2.69 -2.50 26.26
N LYS A 2 -2.74 -2.80 26.74
CA LYS A 2 -2.15 -2.86 26.12
C LYS A 2 -1.36 -3.00 26.08
N ALA A 3 -1.46 -3.33 26.80
CA ALA A 3 -0.61 -3.31 26.41
C ALA A 3 0.06 -3.59 26.13
N SER A 4 -0.21 -3.83 26.67
CA SER A 4 0.45 -3.81 26.11
C SER A 4 1.20 -4.02 25.65
N ILE A 5 0.85 -4.22 26.24
CA ILE A 5 1.47 -4.15 25.55
C ILE A 5 2.19 -4.35 25.05
N SER A 6 1.89 -4.44 25.67
CA SER A 6 2.55 -4.32 25.03
C SER A 6 3.18 -4.73 24.32
N LEU A 7 2.95 -4.87 24.68
CA LEU A 7 3.45 -4.93 23.79
C LEU A 7 4.10 -4.97 23.21
N VAL A 8 3.91 -4.95 23.68
CA VAL A 8 4.50 -4.66 22.91
C VAL A 8 5.27 -4.83 22.25
N ILE A 9 5.21 -4.87 22.59
CA ILE A 9 5.85 -4.72 21.87
C ILE A 9 6.51 -4.92 21.12
N ALA A 10 6.48 -5.11 21.63
CA ALA A 10 7.13 -4.98 20.94
C ALA A 10 7.50 -5.11 20.03
N ALA A 11 7.37 -5.01 20.26
CA ALA A 11 7.66 -4.75 19.44
C ALA A 11 7.99 -4.72 18.68
N LEU A 12 7.88 -4.55 18.76
CA LEU A 12 8.20 -4.21 17.99
C LEU A 12 8.80 -4.18 17.20
N ALA A 13 8.79 -4.27 17.50
CA ALA A 13 9.39 -3.97 16.82
C ALA A 13 9.72 -4.16 15.86
N ALA A 14 9.55 -4.09 15.97
CA ALA A 14 9.83 -3.99 15.14
C ALA A 14 9.81 -3.89 14.19
N GLY A 15 9.57 -3.58 14.14
CA GLY A 15 9.46 -3.23 13.38
C GLY A 15 9.21 -3.33 12.56
N VAL A 16 9.11 -3.04 12.83
CA VAL A 16 8.89 -3.14 12.13
C VAL A 16 8.63 -3.71 11.04
N VAL A 17 8.42 -3.83 11.11
CA VAL A 17 8.26 -4.47 10.12
C VAL A 17 7.07 -4.58 9.62
N ALA A 18 6.90 -4.34 9.31
CA ALA A 18 6.31 -4.73 8.43
C ALA A 18 4.90 -4.61 8.30
N ASP A 19 4.44 -3.58 7.93
CA ASP A 19 3.11 -3.45 7.45
C ASP A 19 3.09 -3.92 6.01
N LEU A 20 2.97 -5.23 5.86
CA LEU A 20 2.76 -5.83 4.56
C LEU A 20 1.27 -6.03 4.35
N HIS A 21 0.81 -5.74 3.14
CA HIS A 21 -0.61 -5.72 2.83
C HIS A 21 -0.91 -6.50 1.56
N TYR A 22 -2.14 -6.98 1.46
CA TYR A 22 -2.63 -7.67 0.27
C TYR A 22 -3.20 -6.70 -0.76
N GLN A 23 -3.68 -5.53 -0.33
CA GLN A 23 -4.45 -4.64 -1.18
C GLN A 23 -4.15 -3.18 -0.84
N GLY A 24 -4.33 -2.30 -1.83
CA GLY A 24 -4.14 -0.89 -1.59
C GLY A 24 -4.72 -0.01 -2.69
N ILE A 25 -4.99 1.23 -2.34
CA ILE A 25 -5.48 2.26 -3.26
C ILE A 25 -4.77 3.57 -3.01
N CYS A 26 -4.80 4.43 -4.03
CA CYS A 26 -4.40 5.82 -3.89
C CYS A 26 -5.63 6.68 -3.63
N VAL A 27 -5.47 7.71 -2.80
CA VAL A 27 -6.55 8.63 -2.48
C VAL A 27 -6.04 10.07 -2.57
N ASP A 28 -6.95 10.97 -2.90
CA ASP A 28 -6.68 12.41 -2.82
C ASP A 28 -7.14 12.90 -1.47
N THR A 29 -6.38 13.82 -0.89
CA THR A 29 -6.72 14.41 0.40
C THR A 29 -7.14 15.86 0.17
N ASN A 30 -8.42 16.11 0.02
CA ASN A 30 -8.95 17.44 -0.23
C ASN A 30 -9.74 17.91 1.00
N GLY A 31 -9.21 18.93 1.68
CA GLY A 31 -9.87 19.46 2.84
C GLY A 31 -10.05 18.48 3.99
N GLY A 32 -9.12 17.52 4.11
CA GLY A 32 -9.17 16.52 5.17
C GLY A 32 -10.09 15.32 4.87
N VAL A 33 -10.62 15.24 3.66
CA VAL A 33 -11.47 14.12 3.23
C VAL A 33 -10.73 13.32 2.17
N ASP A 34 -10.61 12.02 2.37
CA ASP A 34 -10.00 11.13 1.40
C ASP A 34 -10.98 10.81 0.27
N ALA A 35 -10.54 10.98 -0.96
CA ALA A 35 -11.31 10.64 -2.14
C ALA A 35 -10.53 9.64 -2.98
N TYR A 36 -11.17 8.54 -3.35
CA TYR A 36 -10.55 7.51 -4.16
C TYR A 36 -10.05 8.07 -5.50
N ASN A 37 -8.81 7.72 -5.86
CA ASN A 37 -8.20 8.13 -7.13
C ASN A 37 -7.86 6.89 -7.95
N LYS A 38 -8.78 6.53 -8.85
CA LYS A 38 -8.65 5.33 -9.68
C LYS A 38 -7.42 5.38 -10.57
N ALA A 39 -7.21 6.51 -11.25
CA ALA A 39 -6.11 6.64 -12.20
C ALA A 39 -4.76 6.50 -11.50
N ALA A 40 -4.59 7.16 -10.36
CA ALA A 40 -3.36 7.05 -9.57
C ALA A 40 -3.16 5.63 -9.06
N THR A 41 -4.24 4.96 -8.64
CA THR A 41 -4.17 3.58 -8.15
C THR A 41 -3.66 2.65 -9.24
N GLU A 42 -4.21 2.75 -10.45
CA GLU A 42 -3.79 1.91 -11.56
C GLU A 42 -2.32 2.13 -11.92
N LYS A 43 -1.91 3.40 -11.98
CA LYS A 43 -0.53 3.75 -12.32
C LYS A 43 0.45 3.35 -11.22
N ALA A 44 0.08 3.55 -9.97
CA ALA A 44 0.91 3.16 -8.83
C ALA A 44 1.10 1.65 -8.79
N CYS A 45 0.04 0.90 -9.03
CA CYS A 45 0.11 -0.57 -9.07
C CYS A 45 1.06 -1.05 -10.16
N ALA A 46 0.97 -0.48 -11.36
CA ALA A 46 1.86 -0.82 -12.48
C ALA A 46 3.32 -0.45 -12.18
N ALA A 47 3.55 0.70 -11.57
CA ALA A 47 4.88 1.14 -11.20
C ALA A 47 5.49 0.22 -10.13
N TYR A 48 4.71 -0.17 -9.14
CA TYR A 48 5.17 -1.07 -8.08
C TYR A 48 5.51 -2.44 -8.65
N LYS A 49 4.68 -2.94 -9.57
CA LYS A 49 4.95 -4.21 -10.25
C LYS A 49 6.30 -4.22 -10.96
N ASN A 50 6.70 -3.08 -11.50
CA ASN A 50 7.95 -2.94 -12.24
C ASN A 50 9.13 -2.54 -11.36
N ARG A 51 8.92 -2.39 -10.06
CA ARG A 51 9.99 -2.04 -9.13
C ARG A 51 10.97 -3.20 -9.02
N ASN A 52 12.26 -2.89 -9.09
CA ASN A 52 13.31 -3.89 -9.07
C ASN A 52 14.46 -3.41 -8.18
N THR A 53 14.15 -3.10 -6.92
CA THR A 53 15.14 -2.57 -5.98
C THR A 53 15.06 -3.32 -4.66
N GLY A 54 16.22 -3.74 -4.17
CA GLY A 54 16.30 -4.35 -2.85
C GLY A 54 15.87 -5.80 -2.81
N SER A 55 15.90 -6.37 -1.61
CA SER A 55 15.64 -7.79 -1.38
C SER A 55 14.59 -8.06 -0.29
N LYS A 56 13.98 -7.00 0.24
CA LYS A 56 12.93 -7.15 1.24
C LYS A 56 11.60 -7.47 0.58
N GLN A 57 10.68 -8.03 1.36
CA GLN A 57 9.36 -8.43 0.86
C GLN A 57 8.64 -7.26 0.18
N TRP A 58 8.78 -6.05 0.72
CA TRP A 58 8.11 -4.87 0.20
C TRP A 58 8.91 -4.14 -0.89
N ASP A 59 10.13 -4.58 -1.19
CA ASP A 59 10.97 -3.91 -2.19
C ASP A 59 10.52 -4.17 -3.61
N THR A 60 9.79 -5.24 -3.84
CA THR A 60 9.25 -5.60 -5.15
C THR A 60 7.83 -6.09 -5.00
N CYS A 61 7.05 -5.97 -6.06
CA CYS A 61 5.69 -6.50 -6.08
C CYS A 61 5.40 -7.14 -7.45
N PRO A 62 6.06 -8.27 -7.73
CA PRO A 62 5.96 -8.87 -9.07
C PRO A 62 4.55 -9.38 -9.38
N ASP A 63 3.75 -9.66 -8.36
CA ASP A 63 2.37 -10.12 -8.52
C ASP A 63 1.35 -9.00 -8.40
N CYS A 64 1.80 -7.73 -8.28
CA CYS A 64 0.86 -6.60 -8.24
C CYS A 64 0.00 -6.58 -9.49
N THR A 65 -1.31 -6.54 -9.29
CA THR A 65 -2.27 -6.46 -10.37
C THR A 65 -3.48 -5.65 -9.92
N VAL A 66 -4.10 -4.96 -10.86
CA VAL A 66 -5.30 -4.19 -10.54
C VAL A 66 -6.49 -5.14 -10.60
N LYS A 67 -7.25 -5.18 -9.52
CA LYS A 67 -8.50 -5.93 -9.42
C LYS A 67 -9.64 -4.97 -9.10
N SER A 68 -10.85 -5.42 -9.26
CA SER A 68 -12.00 -4.58 -8.96
C SER A 68 -13.01 -5.32 -8.10
N ASP A 69 -13.68 -4.57 -7.25
CA ASP A 69 -14.83 -5.03 -6.50
C ASP A 69 -16.08 -4.49 -7.23
N LYS A 70 -16.81 -5.39 -7.88
CA LYS A 70 -18.06 -5.08 -8.61
C LYS A 70 -17.90 -3.97 -9.66
N ASP A 71 -16.69 -3.85 -10.24
CA ASP A 71 -16.36 -2.83 -11.23
C ASP A 71 -16.55 -1.39 -10.72
N ILE A 72 -16.56 -1.20 -9.41
CA ILE A 72 -16.72 0.10 -8.78
C ILE A 72 -15.40 0.56 -8.17
N LEU A 73 -14.79 -0.27 -7.32
CA LEU A 73 -13.53 0.03 -6.67
C LEU A 73 -12.42 -0.79 -7.29
N PHE A 74 -11.48 -0.11 -7.95
CA PHE A 74 -10.28 -0.77 -8.50
C PHE A 74 -9.14 -0.57 -7.52
N TYR A 75 -8.44 -1.65 -7.19
CA TYR A 75 -7.37 -1.63 -6.20
C TYR A 75 -6.19 -2.45 -6.67
N CYS A 76 -5.00 -2.13 -6.13
CA CYS A 76 -3.81 -2.93 -6.36
C CYS A 76 -3.83 -4.13 -5.44
N ASP A 77 -3.62 -5.33 -6.00
CA ASP A 77 -3.68 -6.58 -5.26
C ASP A 77 -2.35 -7.32 -5.35
N SER A 78 -1.90 -7.85 -4.23
CA SER A 78 -0.73 -8.72 -4.16
C SER A 78 -1.09 -9.94 -3.31
N ALA A 79 -1.35 -11.06 -3.96
CA ALA A 79 -1.71 -12.31 -3.27
C ALA A 79 -0.58 -12.79 -2.36
N ALA A 80 0.67 -12.48 -2.71
CA ALA A 80 1.83 -12.84 -1.92
C ALA A 80 2.18 -11.80 -0.85
N GLN A 81 1.33 -10.80 -0.65
CA GLN A 81 1.48 -9.81 0.41
C GLN A 81 2.79 -9.01 0.29
N HIS A 82 3.05 -8.49 -0.89
CA HIS A 82 4.25 -7.68 -1.13
C HIS A 82 4.05 -6.20 -0.78
N ILE A 83 2.82 -5.72 -0.71
CA ILE A 83 2.55 -4.29 -0.64
C ILE A 83 2.96 -3.72 0.71
N GLY A 84 4.02 -2.89 0.72
CA GLY A 84 4.40 -2.09 1.86
C GLY A 84 3.65 -0.76 1.82
N GLY A 85 3.20 -0.29 2.98
CA GLY A 85 2.44 0.95 3.05
C GLY A 85 3.22 2.16 2.55
N ASP A 86 4.49 2.28 2.96
CA ASP A 86 5.35 3.39 2.55
C ASP A 86 5.66 3.34 1.05
N GLU A 87 5.88 2.15 0.50
CA GLU A 87 6.16 1.98 -0.91
C GLU A 87 4.96 2.32 -1.77
N LEU A 88 3.79 1.85 -1.38
CA LEU A 88 2.56 2.21 -2.09
C LEU A 88 2.32 3.72 -2.03
N HIS A 89 2.51 4.31 -0.86
CA HIS A 89 2.38 5.76 -0.68
C HIS A 89 3.30 6.52 -1.65
N TYR A 90 4.53 6.09 -1.78
CA TYR A 90 5.49 6.70 -2.70
C TYR A 90 4.94 6.70 -4.13
N TYR A 91 4.46 5.54 -4.61
CA TYR A 91 3.95 5.47 -5.98
C TYR A 91 2.64 6.21 -6.16
N CYS A 92 1.79 6.24 -5.15
CA CYS A 92 0.58 7.04 -5.20
C CYS A 92 0.90 8.52 -5.34
N THR A 93 1.84 9.04 -4.56
CA THR A 93 2.23 10.46 -4.63
C THR A 93 2.94 10.79 -5.94
N GLN A 94 3.73 9.86 -6.49
CA GLN A 94 4.37 10.04 -7.80
C GLN A 94 3.33 10.17 -8.92
N ASN A 95 2.14 9.67 -8.71
CA ASN A 95 1.07 9.71 -9.71
C ASN A 95 -0.04 10.71 -9.34
N GLY A 96 0.28 11.67 -8.49
CA GLY A 96 -0.57 12.83 -8.23
C GLY A 96 -1.57 12.67 -7.11
N ALA A 97 -1.58 11.53 -6.42
CA ALA A 97 -2.45 11.35 -5.26
C ALA A 97 -1.84 11.98 -4.01
N GLY A 98 -2.66 12.29 -3.03
CA GLY A 98 -2.18 12.87 -1.78
C GLY A 98 -1.78 11.84 -0.75
N ASP A 99 -2.34 10.62 -0.82
CA ASP A 99 -2.10 9.60 0.19
C ASP A 99 -2.46 8.21 -0.38
N SER A 100 -2.32 7.22 0.47
CA SER A 100 -2.68 5.84 0.13
C SER A 100 -3.33 5.16 1.33
N VAL A 101 -4.09 4.12 1.05
CA VAL A 101 -4.68 3.24 2.06
C VAL A 101 -4.35 1.81 1.65
N ALA A 102 -3.82 1.02 2.57
CA ALA A 102 -3.47 -0.38 2.32
C ALA A 102 -4.05 -1.26 3.41
N TRP A 103 -4.44 -2.50 3.02
CA TRP A 103 -5.04 -3.44 3.97
C TRP A 103 -4.79 -4.92 3.65
#